data_46cb8f536cc8a38353fe63c7cfaa0af4
#
_entry.id   46cb8f536cc8a38353fe63c7cfaa0af4
#
_cell.length_a   1.000
_cell.length_b   1.000
_cell.length_c   1.000
_cell.angle_alpha   90.00
_cell.angle_beta   90.00
_cell.angle_gamma   90.00
#
_symmetry.space_group_name_H-M   'P 1'
#
loop_
_entity.id
_entity.type
_entity.pdbx_description
1 polymer ?
#
loop_
_entity_poly.entity_id
_entity_poly.type
_entity_poly.pdbx_seq_one_letter_code
_entity_poly.pdbx_strand_id
1 'polypeptide(L)'
;MTMNLLARALLGLIWLLHLLPLSMQAALGRGLGLVLHAFAVERRHVALRNVELCLPELEVRERRSLVRQHFQWLARSLIERAVLWYASPERLKRLIHVEGDVKLAERSDRAVMWLVPHFLALDVAGAATQLFQSHPAFDVYAPQSNPVFDEALLRGRSRFGTAEFFKRQDGARPIVRAIRKGMASSTPATWTSACATPPSCPSSAFRRRRCWRRRGWRAAWT
;
A
#
# COMPACT_ATOMS: atom_id res chain seq x y z
N MET A 1 16.73 -24.42 -3.50
CA MET A 1 16.00 -25.06 -2.37
C MET A 1 16.03 -24.21 -1.11
N THR A 2 17.16 -23.70 -0.67
CA THR A 2 17.34 -22.88 0.55
C THR A 2 16.53 -21.59 0.58
N MET A 3 16.42 -20.87 -0.52
CA MET A 3 15.69 -19.61 -0.61
C MET A 3 14.16 -19.77 -0.37
N ASN A 4 13.58 -20.88 -0.81
CA ASN A 4 12.17 -21.18 -0.57
C ASN A 4 11.91 -21.63 0.87
N LEU A 5 12.86 -22.28 1.53
CA LEU A 5 12.77 -22.66 2.93
C LEU A 5 12.79 -21.40 3.83
N LEU A 6 13.72 -20.48 3.57
CA LEU A 6 13.78 -19.19 4.28
C LEU A 6 12.50 -18.37 4.09
N ALA A 7 11.97 -18.32 2.86
CA ALA A 7 10.71 -17.64 2.57
C ALA A 7 9.53 -18.23 3.37
N ARG A 8 9.45 -19.57 3.44
CA ARG A 8 8.42 -20.25 4.24
C ARG A 8 8.59 -20.02 5.74
N ALA A 9 9.82 -20.03 6.25
CA ALA A 9 10.09 -19.71 7.65
C ALA A 9 9.66 -18.28 8.00
N LEU A 10 9.96 -17.31 7.11
CA LEU A 10 9.55 -15.92 7.29
C LEU A 10 8.01 -15.76 7.23
N LEU A 11 7.33 -16.48 6.33
CA LEU A 11 5.86 -16.50 6.32
C LEU A 11 5.28 -17.13 7.57
N GLY A 12 5.90 -18.16 8.13
CA GLY A 12 5.54 -18.72 9.43
C GLY A 12 5.70 -17.72 10.58
N LEU A 13 6.78 -16.92 10.56
CA LEU A 13 6.98 -15.84 11.51
C LEU A 13 5.90 -14.75 11.35
N ILE A 14 5.59 -14.35 10.12
CA ILE A 14 4.52 -13.38 9.83
C ILE A 14 3.17 -13.94 10.34
N TRP A 15 2.90 -15.23 10.13
CA TRP A 15 1.71 -15.87 10.69
C TRP A 15 1.71 -15.80 12.22
N LEU A 16 2.81 -16.06 12.89
CA LEU A 16 2.89 -15.98 14.36
C LEU A 16 2.63 -14.54 14.85
N LEU A 17 3.10 -13.54 14.14
CA LEU A 17 2.90 -12.13 14.49
C LEU A 17 1.44 -11.70 14.52
N HIS A 18 0.54 -12.33 13.73
CA HIS A 18 -0.88 -11.95 13.72
C HIS A 18 -1.60 -12.25 15.05
N LEU A 19 -1.06 -13.17 15.86
CA LEU A 19 -1.61 -13.52 17.17
C LEU A 19 -1.36 -12.41 18.21
N LEU A 20 -0.34 -11.59 18.01
CA LEU A 20 0.01 -10.53 18.93
C LEU A 20 -1.04 -9.40 18.93
N PRO A 21 -1.25 -8.74 20.09
CA PRO A 21 -1.98 -7.48 20.15
C PRO A 21 -1.38 -6.43 19.20
N LEU A 22 -2.23 -5.58 18.64
CA LEU A 22 -1.79 -4.56 17.68
C LEU A 22 -0.75 -3.59 18.27
N SER A 23 -0.86 -3.28 19.56
CA SER A 23 0.10 -2.46 20.30
C SER A 23 1.51 -3.05 20.32
N MET A 24 1.61 -4.38 20.51
CA MET A 24 2.89 -5.09 20.46
C MET A 24 3.47 -5.12 19.05
N GLN A 25 2.64 -5.37 18.04
CA GLN A 25 3.07 -5.30 16.63
C GLN A 25 3.56 -3.89 16.28
N ALA A 26 2.88 -2.85 16.73
CA ALA A 26 3.29 -1.47 16.56
C ALA A 26 4.62 -1.14 17.25
N ALA A 27 4.86 -1.67 18.45
CA ALA A 27 6.12 -1.50 19.17
C ALA A 27 7.28 -2.19 18.44
N LEU A 28 7.08 -3.45 18.01
CA LEU A 28 8.04 -4.20 17.20
C LEU A 28 8.34 -3.47 15.89
N GLY A 29 7.29 -2.97 15.21
CA GLY A 29 7.44 -2.19 13.97
C GLY A 29 8.24 -0.91 14.17
N ARG A 30 7.99 -0.17 15.25
CA ARG A 30 8.78 1.03 15.58
C ARG A 30 10.26 0.69 15.82
N GLY A 31 10.53 -0.37 16.60
CA GLY A 31 11.90 -0.83 16.86
C GLY A 31 12.61 -1.24 15.56
N LEU A 32 11.98 -2.09 14.74
CA LEU A 32 12.51 -2.48 13.45
C LEU A 32 12.74 -1.27 12.54
N GLY A 33 11.82 -0.29 12.54
CA GLY A 33 11.96 0.93 11.77
C GLY A 33 13.17 1.77 12.18
N LEU A 34 13.51 1.82 13.48
CA LEU A 34 14.74 2.49 13.96
C LEU A 34 15.99 1.76 13.46
N VAL A 35 15.98 0.43 13.51
CA VAL A 35 17.09 -0.38 12.96
C VAL A 35 17.25 -0.14 11.47
N LEU A 36 16.17 -0.21 10.69
CA LEU A 36 16.21 0.08 9.25
C LEU A 36 16.67 1.51 8.96
N HIS A 37 16.23 2.50 9.74
CA HIS A 37 16.69 3.89 9.60
C HIS A 37 18.20 4.02 9.86
N ALA A 38 18.76 3.26 10.80
CA ALA A 38 20.18 3.28 11.09
C ALA A 38 21.02 2.66 9.96
N PHE A 39 20.61 1.48 9.46
CA PHE A 39 21.41 0.67 8.54
C PHE A 39 21.10 0.92 7.07
N ALA A 40 19.88 1.28 6.68
CA ALA A 40 19.54 1.53 5.29
C ALA A 40 19.93 2.94 4.82
N VAL A 41 21.24 3.23 4.80
CA VAL A 41 21.81 4.56 4.56
C VAL A 41 21.36 5.14 3.22
N GLU A 42 21.43 4.38 2.14
CA GLU A 42 21.03 4.82 0.80
C GLU A 42 19.54 5.20 0.76
N ARG A 43 18.67 4.35 1.30
CA ARG A 43 17.22 4.60 1.35
C ARG A 43 16.89 5.83 2.20
N ARG A 44 17.64 6.06 3.27
CA ARG A 44 17.51 7.24 4.10
C ARG A 44 17.90 8.51 3.34
N HIS A 45 18.98 8.49 2.57
CA HIS A 45 19.37 9.63 1.73
C HIS A 45 18.31 9.95 0.68
N VAL A 46 17.77 8.93 -0.02
CA VAL A 46 16.68 9.11 -0.97
C VAL A 46 15.45 9.72 -0.28
N ALA A 47 15.06 9.20 0.89
CA ALA A 47 13.92 9.73 1.63
C ALA A 47 14.14 11.19 2.08
N LEU A 48 15.32 11.54 2.58
CA LEU A 48 15.67 12.91 2.95
C LEU A 48 15.59 13.85 1.74
N ARG A 49 16.12 13.41 0.59
CA ARG A 49 16.06 14.20 -0.64
C ARG A 49 14.63 14.43 -1.13
N ASN A 50 13.79 13.40 -1.05
CA ASN A 50 12.38 13.51 -1.42
C ASN A 50 11.64 14.50 -0.48
N VAL A 51 11.87 14.43 0.83
CA VAL A 51 11.27 15.36 1.79
C VAL A 51 11.76 16.79 1.55
N GLU A 52 13.04 16.98 1.25
CA GLU A 52 13.61 18.29 0.91
C GLU A 52 12.95 18.91 -0.33
N LEU A 53 12.69 18.09 -1.37
CA LEU A 53 12.06 18.55 -2.59
C LEU A 53 10.56 18.81 -2.46
N CYS A 54 9.85 17.98 -1.67
CA CYS A 54 8.40 18.06 -1.52
C CYS A 54 7.97 19.05 -0.43
N LEU A 55 8.80 19.26 0.59
CA LEU A 55 8.53 20.06 1.79
C LEU A 55 9.74 21.00 2.07
N PRO A 56 10.04 21.91 1.15
CA PRO A 56 11.20 22.78 1.29
C PRO A 56 11.09 23.76 2.47
N GLU A 57 9.87 24.02 2.94
CA GLU A 57 9.59 24.89 4.08
C GLU A 57 9.97 24.30 5.44
N LEU A 58 10.19 22.96 5.52
CA LEU A 58 10.58 22.32 6.77
C LEU A 58 12.07 22.58 7.08
N GLU A 59 12.38 22.77 8.35
CA GLU A 59 13.75 22.82 8.81
C GLU A 59 14.48 21.47 8.70
N VAL A 60 15.79 21.48 8.64
CA VAL A 60 16.62 20.26 8.51
C VAL A 60 16.32 19.26 9.63
N ARG A 61 16.08 19.73 10.86
CA ARG A 61 15.74 18.89 12.01
C ARG A 61 14.38 18.20 11.82
N GLU A 62 13.39 18.94 11.32
CA GLU A 62 12.05 18.42 11.06
C GLU A 62 12.06 17.40 9.94
N ARG A 63 12.80 17.65 8.84
CA ARG A 63 12.97 16.69 7.74
C ARG A 63 13.59 15.38 8.22
N ARG A 64 14.62 15.42 9.05
CA ARG A 64 15.24 14.24 9.65
C ARG A 64 14.29 13.49 10.57
N SER A 65 13.51 14.20 11.37
CA SER A 65 12.47 13.59 12.23
C SER A 65 11.39 12.90 11.40
N LEU A 66 10.90 13.54 10.34
CA LEU A 66 9.90 13.00 9.45
C LEU A 66 10.39 11.72 8.75
N VAL A 67 11.62 11.72 8.25
CA VAL A 67 12.21 10.52 7.63
C VAL A 67 12.36 9.40 8.65
N ARG A 68 12.81 9.69 9.88
CA ARG A 68 12.87 8.67 10.94
C ARG A 68 11.51 8.08 11.26
N GLN A 69 10.47 8.89 11.35
CA GLN A 69 9.09 8.45 11.55
C GLN A 69 8.60 7.61 10.36
N HIS A 70 8.91 8.02 9.13
CA HIS A 70 8.58 7.26 7.93
C HIS A 70 9.12 5.82 7.98
N PHE A 71 10.37 5.62 8.40
CA PHE A 71 10.95 4.27 8.55
C PHE A 71 10.21 3.46 9.62
N GLN A 72 9.81 4.08 10.72
CA GLN A 72 9.04 3.41 11.77
C GLN A 72 7.66 3.00 11.27
N TRP A 73 6.95 3.88 10.55
CA TRP A 73 5.66 3.57 9.97
C TRP A 73 5.75 2.52 8.86
N LEU A 74 6.79 2.58 8.03
CA LEU A 74 7.04 1.59 7.00
C LEU A 74 7.22 0.18 7.61
N ALA A 75 8.09 0.05 8.59
CA ALA A 75 8.32 -1.22 9.24
C ALA A 75 7.08 -1.73 9.99
N ARG A 76 6.34 -0.83 10.64
CA ARG A 76 5.07 -1.14 11.27
C ARG A 76 4.06 -1.68 10.24
N SER A 77 3.89 -1.04 9.10
CA SER A 77 2.97 -1.49 8.06
C SER A 77 3.32 -2.88 7.51
N LEU A 78 4.62 -3.22 7.47
CA LEU A 78 5.07 -4.57 7.07
C LEU A 78 4.69 -5.63 8.10
N ILE A 79 4.81 -5.33 9.40
CA ILE A 79 4.44 -6.26 10.48
C ILE A 79 2.91 -6.40 10.55
N GLU A 80 2.17 -5.31 10.44
CA GLU A 80 0.71 -5.30 10.48
C GLU A 80 0.04 -6.04 9.31
N ARG A 81 0.78 -6.31 8.22
CA ARG A 81 0.32 -7.23 7.16
C ARG A 81 -0.04 -8.62 7.70
N ALA A 82 0.60 -9.06 8.78
CA ALA A 82 0.25 -10.31 9.43
C ALA A 82 -1.22 -10.33 9.85
N VAL A 83 -1.74 -9.24 10.39
CA VAL A 83 -3.15 -9.11 10.76
C VAL A 83 -4.03 -9.09 9.50
N LEU A 84 -3.66 -8.33 8.48
CA LEU A 84 -4.42 -8.27 7.23
C LEU A 84 -4.51 -9.63 6.53
N TRP A 85 -3.47 -10.45 6.60
CA TRP A 85 -3.40 -11.72 5.88
C TRP A 85 -3.99 -12.91 6.67
N TYR A 86 -4.02 -12.84 8.01
CA TYR A 86 -4.33 -14.01 8.83
C TYR A 86 -5.44 -13.80 9.86
N ALA A 87 -5.74 -12.56 10.28
CA ALA A 87 -6.81 -12.32 11.24
C ALA A 87 -8.21 -12.58 10.63
N SER A 88 -9.19 -12.90 11.47
CA SER A 88 -10.55 -13.10 11.01
C SER A 88 -11.18 -11.80 10.44
N PRO A 89 -12.14 -11.91 9.50
CA PRO A 89 -12.86 -10.74 8.98
C PRO A 89 -13.49 -9.89 10.09
N GLU A 90 -14.00 -10.52 11.13
CA GLU A 90 -14.64 -9.85 12.28
C GLU A 90 -13.62 -9.04 13.09
N ARG A 91 -12.40 -9.59 13.29
CA ARG A 91 -11.31 -8.85 13.93
C ARG A 91 -10.90 -7.65 13.08
N LEU A 92 -10.79 -7.81 11.76
CA LEU A 92 -10.45 -6.72 10.86
C LEU A 92 -11.52 -5.63 10.82
N LYS A 93 -12.80 -6.00 10.77
CA LYS A 93 -13.92 -5.04 10.82
C LYS A 93 -13.96 -4.22 12.12
N ARG A 94 -13.45 -4.77 13.23
CA ARG A 94 -13.30 -4.01 14.49
C ARG A 94 -12.10 -3.07 14.49
N LEU A 95 -11.04 -3.41 13.73
CA LEU A 95 -9.80 -2.63 13.68
C LEU A 95 -9.80 -1.55 12.61
N ILE A 96 -10.56 -1.75 11.52
CA ILE A 96 -10.59 -0.84 10.37
C ILE A 96 -11.86 0.01 10.48
N HIS A 97 -11.65 1.31 10.66
CA HIS A 97 -12.72 2.29 10.58
C HIS A 97 -12.74 2.92 9.18
N VAL A 98 -13.91 2.91 8.53
CA VAL A 98 -14.07 3.43 7.18
C VAL A 98 -14.97 4.67 7.23
N GLU A 99 -14.45 5.79 6.74
CA GLU A 99 -15.19 7.03 6.57
C GLU A 99 -15.40 7.32 5.08
N GLY A 100 -16.57 7.87 4.75
CA GLY A 100 -16.96 8.17 3.37
C GLY A 100 -17.74 7.05 2.70
N ASP A 101 -17.89 7.16 1.38
CA ASP A 101 -18.77 6.29 0.62
C ASP A 101 -18.03 5.11 0.00
N VAL A 102 -17.68 4.13 0.81
CA VAL A 102 -17.03 2.89 0.34
C VAL A 102 -17.94 2.05 -0.57
N LYS A 103 -19.27 2.26 -0.49
CA LYS A 103 -20.26 1.54 -1.30
C LYS A 103 -20.64 2.24 -2.60
N LEU A 104 -19.92 3.29 -2.98
CA LEU A 104 -20.19 4.03 -4.23
C LEU A 104 -20.26 3.09 -5.45
N ALA A 105 -19.38 2.11 -5.54
CA ALA A 105 -19.37 1.18 -6.65
C ALA A 105 -20.60 0.26 -6.72
N GLU A 106 -21.20 -0.07 -5.56
CA GLU A 106 -22.43 -0.89 -5.50
C GLU A 106 -23.66 -0.16 -6.01
N ARG A 107 -23.65 1.18 -5.91
CA ARG A 107 -24.80 2.03 -6.25
C ARG A 107 -24.64 2.76 -7.58
N SER A 108 -23.50 2.61 -8.23
CA SER A 108 -23.21 3.29 -9.48
C SER A 108 -23.55 2.42 -10.68
N ASP A 109 -24.30 2.96 -11.63
CA ASP A 109 -24.58 2.33 -12.93
C ASP A 109 -23.38 2.44 -13.90
N ARG A 110 -22.31 3.10 -13.46
CA ARG A 110 -21.10 3.31 -14.26
C ARG A 110 -19.90 2.64 -13.58
N ALA A 111 -18.90 2.28 -14.40
CA ALA A 111 -17.64 1.77 -13.88
C ALA A 111 -16.99 2.81 -12.94
N VAL A 112 -16.63 2.38 -11.74
CA VAL A 112 -15.98 3.22 -10.73
C VAL A 112 -14.49 2.96 -10.72
N MET A 113 -13.70 4.01 -10.79
CA MET A 113 -12.24 3.96 -10.63
C MET A 113 -11.87 4.64 -9.31
N TRP A 114 -11.34 3.86 -8.39
CA TRP A 114 -10.79 4.38 -7.13
C TRP A 114 -9.37 4.90 -7.36
N LEU A 115 -9.17 6.20 -7.17
CA LEU A 115 -7.83 6.78 -7.14
C LEU A 115 -7.20 6.51 -5.78
N VAL A 116 -6.30 5.54 -5.71
CA VAL A 116 -5.65 5.14 -4.46
C VAL A 116 -4.19 5.61 -4.48
N PRO A 117 -3.82 6.61 -3.66
CA PRO A 117 -2.42 7.04 -3.56
C PRO A 117 -1.57 5.93 -2.92
N HIS A 118 -0.28 5.88 -3.29
CA HIS A 118 0.67 4.91 -2.71
C HIS A 118 1.08 5.30 -1.29
N PHE A 119 0.16 5.21 -0.35
CA PHE A 119 0.43 5.38 1.07
C PHE A 119 0.90 4.06 1.69
N LEU A 120 1.53 4.15 2.86
CA LEU A 120 1.97 2.98 3.62
C LEU A 120 0.81 2.04 3.99
N ALA A 121 -0.40 2.58 4.14
CA ALA A 121 -1.62 1.84 4.47
C ALA A 121 -2.40 1.32 3.23
N LEU A 122 -1.78 1.24 2.04
CA LEU A 122 -2.43 0.79 0.81
C LEU A 122 -3.09 -0.60 0.96
N ASP A 123 -2.41 -1.54 1.60
CA ASP A 123 -2.95 -2.89 1.82
C ASP A 123 -4.16 -2.87 2.78
N VAL A 124 -4.21 -1.93 3.74
CA VAL A 124 -5.38 -1.72 4.62
C VAL A 124 -6.57 -1.21 3.81
N ALA A 125 -6.35 -0.24 2.92
CA ALA A 125 -7.39 0.27 2.03
C ALA A 125 -7.94 -0.83 1.12
N GLY A 126 -7.08 -1.67 0.56
CA GLY A 126 -7.49 -2.83 -0.25
C GLY A 126 -8.30 -3.86 0.54
N ALA A 127 -7.94 -4.14 1.79
CA ALA A 127 -8.71 -5.00 2.67
C ALA A 127 -10.06 -4.36 3.05
N ALA A 128 -10.07 -3.06 3.34
CA ALA A 128 -11.29 -2.33 3.69
C ALA A 128 -12.31 -2.36 2.55
N THR A 129 -11.90 -2.08 1.33
CA THR A 129 -12.81 -2.14 0.17
C THR A 129 -13.43 -3.52 0.00
N GLN A 130 -12.69 -4.60 0.20
CA GLN A 130 -13.22 -5.96 0.09
C GLN A 130 -14.11 -6.37 1.27
N LEU A 131 -13.86 -5.82 2.48
CA LEU A 131 -14.62 -6.16 3.69
C LEU A 131 -15.95 -5.40 3.83
N PHE A 132 -16.01 -4.18 3.28
CA PHE A 132 -17.13 -3.27 3.50
C PHE A 132 -17.98 -3.02 2.24
N GLN A 133 -17.59 -3.59 1.09
CA GLN A 133 -18.39 -3.60 -0.13
C GLN A 133 -18.43 -5.01 -0.74
N SER A 134 -19.46 -5.29 -1.54
CA SER A 134 -19.65 -6.55 -2.25
C SER A 134 -19.40 -6.44 -3.77
N HIS A 135 -19.25 -5.22 -4.29
CA HIS A 135 -19.04 -5.00 -5.72
C HIS A 135 -17.70 -5.59 -6.18
N PRO A 136 -17.67 -6.36 -7.28
CA PRO A 136 -16.43 -6.93 -7.81
C PRO A 136 -15.42 -5.83 -8.18
N ALA A 137 -14.19 -6.00 -7.75
CA ALA A 137 -13.11 -5.07 -8.03
C ALA A 137 -11.90 -5.77 -8.66
N PHE A 138 -11.02 -5.01 -9.29
CA PHE A 138 -9.73 -5.53 -9.73
C PHE A 138 -8.60 -4.56 -9.43
N ASP A 139 -7.41 -5.11 -9.29
CA ASP A 139 -6.18 -4.34 -9.14
C ASP A 139 -5.07 -4.93 -10.02
N VAL A 140 -4.06 -4.11 -10.33
CA VAL A 140 -2.91 -4.53 -11.11
C VAL A 140 -1.67 -4.50 -10.24
N TYR A 141 -0.96 -5.61 -10.17
CA TYR A 141 0.21 -5.74 -9.33
C TYR A 141 1.48 -6.16 -10.07
N ALA A 142 2.64 -5.85 -9.50
CA ALA A 142 3.92 -6.36 -9.93
C ALA A 142 4.26 -7.63 -9.16
N PRO A 143 4.46 -8.78 -9.83
CA PRO A 143 4.82 -10.03 -9.17
C PRO A 143 6.13 -9.89 -8.37
N GLN A 144 6.19 -10.59 -7.25
CA GLN A 144 7.40 -10.66 -6.44
C GLN A 144 8.42 -11.61 -7.08
N SER A 145 9.70 -11.33 -6.91
CA SER A 145 10.77 -12.18 -7.46
C SER A 145 10.77 -13.59 -6.87
N ASN A 146 10.36 -13.76 -5.63
CA ASN A 146 10.23 -15.07 -5.01
C ASN A 146 8.78 -15.56 -5.13
N PRO A 147 8.52 -16.70 -5.79
CA PRO A 147 7.18 -17.21 -6.03
C PRO A 147 6.40 -17.56 -4.75
N VAL A 148 7.10 -17.96 -3.68
CA VAL A 148 6.47 -18.27 -2.39
C VAL A 148 5.88 -17.00 -1.76
N PHE A 149 6.60 -15.87 -1.85
CA PHE A 149 6.09 -14.57 -1.40
C PHE A 149 5.02 -14.02 -2.32
N ASP A 150 5.13 -14.24 -3.63
CA ASP A 150 4.13 -13.79 -4.60
C ASP A 150 2.78 -14.45 -4.34
N GLU A 151 2.79 -15.78 -4.16
CA GLU A 151 1.60 -16.54 -3.82
C GLU A 151 1.00 -16.12 -2.48
N ALA A 152 1.83 -15.92 -1.44
CA ALA A 152 1.36 -15.47 -0.14
C ALA A 152 0.75 -14.07 -0.18
N LEU A 153 1.36 -13.15 -0.94
CA LEU A 153 0.84 -11.80 -1.17
C LEU A 153 -0.53 -11.82 -1.83
N LEU A 154 -0.67 -12.59 -2.92
CA LEU A 154 -1.94 -12.72 -3.64
C LEU A 154 -3.02 -13.36 -2.76
N ARG A 155 -2.68 -14.45 -2.08
CA ARG A 155 -3.60 -15.10 -1.13
C ARG A 155 -4.06 -14.14 -0.04
N GLY A 156 -3.14 -13.34 0.52
CA GLY A 156 -3.45 -12.36 1.55
C GLY A 156 -4.34 -11.22 1.03
N ARG A 157 -4.15 -10.79 -0.20
CA ARG A 157 -4.93 -9.71 -0.81
C ARG A 157 -6.29 -10.15 -1.34
N SER A 158 -6.41 -11.38 -1.87
CA SER A 158 -7.66 -11.92 -2.45
C SER A 158 -8.55 -12.67 -1.46
N ARG A 159 -8.19 -12.71 -0.19
CA ARG A 159 -8.83 -13.58 0.81
C ARG A 159 -10.30 -13.28 1.10
N PHE A 160 -10.79 -12.11 0.72
CA PHE A 160 -12.19 -11.72 0.93
C PHE A 160 -13.06 -11.90 -0.33
N GLY A 161 -12.49 -12.37 -1.42
CA GLY A 161 -13.21 -12.90 -2.59
C GLY A 161 -13.83 -11.90 -3.55
N THR A 162 -13.71 -10.58 -3.30
CA THR A 162 -14.30 -9.54 -4.16
C THR A 162 -13.33 -8.91 -5.15
N ALA A 163 -12.04 -9.24 -5.10
CA ALA A 163 -11.01 -8.64 -5.94
C ALA A 163 -10.27 -9.65 -6.81
N GLU A 164 -10.12 -9.31 -8.10
CA GLU A 164 -9.24 -10.00 -9.05
C GLU A 164 -7.91 -9.25 -9.17
N PHE A 165 -6.79 -9.98 -9.29
CA PHE A 165 -5.47 -9.38 -9.40
C PHE A 165 -4.82 -9.75 -10.73
N PHE A 166 -4.57 -8.74 -11.58
CA PHE A 166 -3.88 -8.92 -12.86
C PHE A 166 -2.40 -8.57 -12.72
N LYS A 167 -1.55 -9.37 -13.37
CA LYS A 167 -0.12 -9.06 -13.41
C LYS A 167 0.14 -7.89 -14.36
N ARG A 168 1.06 -7.01 -14.00
CA ARG A 168 1.44 -5.86 -14.84
C ARG A 168 1.85 -6.28 -16.26
N GLN A 169 2.46 -7.45 -16.44
CA GLN A 169 2.88 -7.96 -17.74
C GLN A 169 1.76 -8.62 -18.56
N ASP A 170 0.57 -8.86 -18.00
CA ASP A 170 -0.54 -9.46 -18.75
C ASP A 170 -1.15 -8.50 -19.79
N GLY A 171 -0.69 -7.26 -19.80
CA GLY A 171 -1.13 -6.21 -20.74
C GLY A 171 -2.52 -5.65 -20.41
N ALA A 172 -3.07 -4.87 -21.35
CA ALA A 172 -4.33 -4.16 -21.12
C ALA A 172 -5.58 -5.02 -21.35
N ARG A 173 -5.51 -6.14 -22.06
CA ARG A 173 -6.69 -6.94 -22.42
C ARG A 173 -7.52 -7.43 -21.22
N PRO A 174 -6.95 -8.02 -20.16
CA PRO A 174 -7.72 -8.45 -18.99
C PRO A 174 -8.35 -7.24 -18.28
N ILE A 175 -7.65 -6.11 -18.20
CA ILE A 175 -8.15 -4.87 -17.60
C ILE A 175 -9.39 -4.36 -18.33
N VAL A 176 -9.32 -4.24 -19.67
CA VAL A 176 -10.46 -3.79 -20.50
C VAL A 176 -11.64 -4.74 -20.35
N ARG A 177 -11.39 -6.05 -20.26
CA ARG A 177 -12.44 -7.04 -20.04
C ARG A 177 -13.11 -6.87 -18.68
N ALA A 178 -12.35 -6.63 -17.62
CA ALA A 178 -12.87 -6.40 -16.27
C ALA A 178 -13.71 -5.11 -16.22
N ILE A 179 -13.25 -4.02 -16.83
CA ILE A 179 -14.01 -2.76 -16.93
C ILE A 179 -15.34 -2.98 -17.67
N ARG A 180 -15.33 -3.72 -18.80
CA ARG A 180 -16.56 -4.04 -19.54
C ARG A 180 -17.55 -4.90 -18.76
N LYS A 181 -17.07 -5.68 -17.80
CA LYS A 181 -17.91 -6.43 -16.85
C LYS A 181 -18.44 -5.55 -15.69
N GLY A 182 -18.15 -4.26 -15.69
CA GLY A 182 -18.57 -3.33 -14.65
C GLY A 182 -17.75 -3.41 -13.36
N MET A 183 -16.61 -4.11 -13.34
CA MET A 183 -15.78 -4.22 -12.15
C MET A 183 -15.16 -2.86 -11.79
N ALA A 184 -15.15 -2.54 -10.49
CA ALA A 184 -14.44 -1.36 -10.00
C ALA A 184 -12.92 -1.58 -10.06
N SER A 185 -12.16 -0.55 -10.40
CA SER A 185 -10.70 -0.62 -10.40
C SER A 185 -10.11 0.21 -9.28
N SER A 186 -9.10 -0.34 -8.58
CA SER A 186 -8.20 0.45 -7.77
C SER A 186 -6.93 0.72 -8.57
N THR A 187 -6.75 1.97 -9.00
CA THR A 187 -5.57 2.35 -9.76
C THR A 187 -4.64 3.16 -8.87
N PRO A 188 -3.44 2.64 -8.56
CA PRO A 188 -2.44 3.43 -7.87
C PRO A 188 -2.05 4.65 -8.69
N ALA A 189 -1.99 5.83 -8.06
CA ALA A 189 -1.64 7.09 -8.71
C ALA A 189 -0.24 7.12 -9.38
N THR A 190 0.54 6.08 -9.22
CA THR A 190 1.91 5.93 -9.77
C THR A 190 1.99 5.27 -11.14
N TRP A 191 0.88 5.07 -11.83
CA TRP A 191 0.88 4.51 -13.20
C TRP A 191 1.50 5.43 -14.25
N THR A 192 2.07 6.57 -13.86
CA THR A 192 2.78 7.48 -14.76
C THR A 192 4.10 6.92 -15.32
N SER A 193 4.61 5.80 -14.82
CA SER A 193 5.82 5.18 -15.35
C SER A 193 5.64 4.34 -16.61
N ALA A 194 4.43 4.24 -17.16
CA ALA A 194 4.22 3.61 -18.47
C ALA A 194 4.36 4.60 -19.66
N CYS A 195 4.45 5.89 -19.41
CA CYS A 195 5.01 6.83 -20.37
C CYS A 195 6.53 6.73 -20.28
N ALA A 196 7.08 5.71 -20.95
CA ALA A 196 8.46 5.76 -21.39
C ALA A 196 8.67 7.12 -22.04
N THR A 197 9.47 7.95 -21.38
CA THR A 197 10.07 9.18 -21.85
C THR A 197 9.84 9.52 -23.32
N PRO A 198 9.00 10.49 -23.66
CA PRO A 198 9.29 11.29 -24.83
C PRO A 198 10.49 12.18 -24.45
N PRO A 199 11.53 12.26 -25.27
CA PRO A 199 12.74 13.06 -25.00
C PRO A 199 12.51 14.56 -25.03
N SER A 200 11.28 15.05 -24.85
CA SER A 200 10.92 16.45 -25.00
C SER A 200 9.94 17.00 -23.97
N CYS A 201 9.89 16.43 -22.76
CA CYS A 201 9.13 17.09 -21.70
C CYS A 201 10.03 18.14 -21.02
N PRO A 202 9.82 19.47 -21.27
CA PRO A 202 10.65 20.50 -20.63
C PRO A 202 10.48 20.43 -19.11
N SER A 203 11.58 20.43 -18.40
CA SER A 203 11.67 20.39 -16.94
C SER A 203 10.92 21.52 -16.21
N SER A 204 10.37 22.48 -16.94
CA SER A 204 9.56 23.59 -16.43
C SER A 204 8.11 23.26 -16.10
N ALA A 205 7.55 22.15 -16.63
CA ALA A 205 6.17 21.75 -16.34
C ALA A 205 6.02 21.11 -14.94
N PHE A 206 7.09 20.62 -14.33
CA PHE A 206 7.09 20.01 -13.00
C PHE A 206 7.02 21.02 -11.86
N ARG A 207 7.27 22.30 -12.12
CA ARG A 207 7.31 23.36 -11.08
C ARG A 207 5.96 23.91 -10.66
N ARG A 208 4.83 23.48 -11.23
CA ARG A 208 3.53 24.10 -10.93
C ARG A 208 2.42 23.16 -10.52
N ARG A 209 2.72 21.98 -10.00
CA ARG A 209 1.69 21.25 -9.29
C ARG A 209 1.83 21.59 -7.82
N ARG A 210 0.99 22.54 -7.39
CA ARG A 210 0.81 22.90 -5.97
C ARG A 210 0.60 21.62 -5.19
N CYS A 211 1.55 21.31 -4.33
CA CYS A 211 1.39 20.33 -3.27
C CYS A 211 0.06 20.63 -2.55
N TRP A 212 -0.84 19.68 -2.51
CA TRP A 212 -2.11 19.84 -1.80
C TRP A 212 -1.84 20.11 -0.33
N ARG A 213 -1.88 21.38 0.04
CA ARG A 213 -1.82 21.82 1.41
C ARG A 213 -3.18 21.59 2.06
N ARG A 214 -3.18 20.71 3.04
CA ARG A 214 -4.07 20.69 4.20
C ARG A 214 -5.58 20.63 3.94
N ARG A 215 -6.14 19.46 4.18
CA ARG A 215 -7.18 19.27 5.22
C ARG A 215 -7.28 17.78 5.57
N GLY A 216 -6.82 17.46 6.76
CA GLY A 216 -7.43 16.55 7.69
C GLY A 216 -7.58 15.07 7.33
N TRP A 217 -6.50 14.35 7.02
CA TRP A 217 -6.52 12.90 7.22
C TRP A 217 -5.75 12.58 8.51
N ARG A 218 -6.44 12.69 9.62
CA ARG A 218 -6.00 12.03 10.83
C ARG A 218 -6.51 10.60 10.72
N ALA A 219 -5.66 9.65 10.43
CA ALA A 219 -5.92 8.27 10.75
C ALA A 219 -5.91 8.18 12.28
N ALA A 220 -7.08 8.26 12.89
CA ALA A 220 -7.23 8.03 14.32
C ALA A 220 -7.10 6.53 14.54
N TRP A 221 -5.91 6.13 14.96
CA TRP A 221 -5.69 4.85 15.59
C TRP A 221 -5.86 5.08 17.10
N THR A 222 -7.01 4.74 17.63
CA THR A 222 -7.20 4.51 19.08
C THR A 222 -6.71 3.11 19.43
#